data_c32090398e69bfbc6413c63f5b7e882d
#
_entry.id   c32090398e69bfbc6413c63f5b7e882d
#
_cell.length_a   1.000
_cell.length_b   1.000
_cell.length_c   1.000
_cell.angle_alpha   90.00
_cell.angle_beta   90.00
_cell.angle_gamma   90.00
#
_symmetry.space_group_name_H-M   'P 1'
#
loop_
_entity.id
_entity.type
_entity.pdbx_description
1 polymer ?
#
loop_
_entity_poly.entity_id
_entity_poly.type
_entity_poly.pdbx_seq_one_letter_code
_entity_poly.pdbx_strand_id
1 'polypeptide(L)'
;MSRPVSPRVLLCLLSLMPFELVPPPPTFAQVITSGSPSCPGVALTFDLCPVRNGSGYDQPLMDYLITHRIPATFFMSGKWMAKHGAQVEQLLGLDFFEVGTHGEVHAHLPMHDADEQRAEILGPVKLLQTRYGHEAILFRPPYGEYNDVTVAVVNMLGLQFIQWNIESGDPDPTLSAGRILLRIAKRTKPGSIIVLHANGKGKQTRKVIEHLTREILPAKKLRPMTVSELLDCKSPTP
;
A
#
# COMPACT_ATOMS: atom_id res chain seq x y z
N MET A 1 -9.37 82.24 -42.93
CA MET A 1 -9.74 80.82 -43.32
C MET A 1 -8.81 79.87 -42.57
N SER A 2 -9.23 79.43 -41.41
CA SER A 2 -8.49 78.55 -40.53
C SER A 2 -9.01 77.10 -40.71
N ARG A 3 -8.09 76.17 -41.02
CA ARG A 3 -8.39 74.75 -41.17
C ARG A 3 -8.41 74.08 -39.81
N PRO A 4 -9.36 73.19 -39.53
CA PRO A 4 -9.37 72.43 -38.24
C PRO A 4 -8.33 71.27 -38.24
N VAL A 5 -7.65 71.14 -37.11
CA VAL A 5 -6.71 70.10 -36.83
C VAL A 5 -7.50 68.91 -36.25
N SER A 6 -7.42 67.75 -36.90
CA SER A 6 -8.08 66.48 -36.44
C SER A 6 -7.25 65.78 -35.35
N PRO A 7 -7.84 65.30 -34.24
CA PRO A 7 -7.09 64.58 -33.23
C PRO A 7 -6.83 63.10 -33.70
N ARG A 8 -5.57 62.74 -33.71
CA ARG A 8 -5.18 61.32 -33.91
C ARG A 8 -5.41 60.54 -32.62
N VAL A 9 -6.38 59.64 -32.65
CA VAL A 9 -6.61 58.68 -31.60
C VAL A 9 -5.50 57.58 -31.68
N LEU A 10 -4.64 57.51 -30.67
CA LEU A 10 -3.61 56.51 -30.53
C LEU A 10 -4.26 55.28 -29.90
N LEU A 11 -4.53 54.27 -30.71
CA LEU A 11 -5.07 52.98 -30.27
C LEU A 11 -3.94 52.15 -29.62
N CYS A 12 -3.88 52.10 -28.28
CA CYS A 12 -2.99 51.21 -27.56
C CYS A 12 -3.52 49.77 -27.64
N LEU A 13 -2.90 48.96 -28.50
CA LEU A 13 -3.13 47.50 -28.53
C LEU A 13 -2.45 46.89 -27.28
N LEU A 14 -3.25 46.60 -26.23
CA LEU A 14 -2.82 45.72 -25.14
C LEU A 14 -2.72 44.30 -25.71
N SER A 15 -1.51 43.82 -25.92
CA SER A 15 -1.23 42.44 -26.22
C SER A 15 -1.47 41.58 -24.95
N LEU A 16 -2.58 40.84 -24.93
CA LEU A 16 -2.85 39.80 -23.94
C LEU A 16 -1.82 38.69 -24.17
N MET A 17 -0.77 38.66 -23.36
CA MET A 17 0.11 37.47 -23.30
C MET A 17 -0.69 36.30 -22.74
N PRO A 18 -0.62 35.12 -23.36
CA PRO A 18 -1.24 33.93 -22.81
C PRO A 18 -0.59 33.62 -21.46
N PHE A 19 -1.41 33.49 -20.41
CA PHE A 19 -0.98 33.02 -19.10
C PHE A 19 -0.64 31.52 -19.26
N GLU A 20 0.65 31.19 -19.42
CA GLU A 20 1.10 29.80 -19.41
C GLU A 20 0.80 29.23 -18.03
N LEU A 21 -0.12 28.25 -18.00
CA LEU A 21 -0.41 27.46 -16.81
C LEU A 21 0.86 26.65 -16.48
N VAL A 22 1.66 27.13 -15.53
CA VAL A 22 2.77 26.36 -14.97
C VAL A 22 2.15 25.12 -14.29
N PRO A 23 2.47 23.89 -14.72
CA PRO A 23 1.96 22.70 -14.06
C PRO A 23 2.38 22.73 -12.59
N PRO A 24 1.51 22.29 -11.65
CA PRO A 24 1.86 22.23 -10.24
C PRO A 24 3.12 21.37 -10.07
N PRO A 25 4.00 21.71 -9.12
CA PRO A 25 5.18 20.90 -8.85
C PRO A 25 4.76 19.46 -8.54
N PRO A 26 5.54 18.46 -8.94
CA PRO A 26 5.23 17.06 -8.66
C PRO A 26 5.05 16.90 -7.15
N THR A 27 3.86 16.48 -6.74
CA THR A 27 3.62 16.08 -5.35
C THR A 27 4.41 14.80 -5.10
N PHE A 28 5.44 14.88 -4.27
CA PHE A 28 6.19 13.68 -3.87
C PHE A 28 5.25 12.68 -3.19
N ALA A 29 5.35 11.36 -3.50
CA ALA A 29 4.57 10.34 -2.82
C ALA A 29 4.82 10.46 -1.32
N GLN A 30 3.75 10.70 -0.61
CA GLN A 30 3.80 10.63 0.82
C GLN A 30 3.99 9.16 1.23
N VAL A 31 4.99 8.86 2.06
CA VAL A 31 5.13 7.54 2.68
C VAL A 31 3.99 7.37 3.67
N ILE A 32 3.04 6.50 3.34
CA ILE A 32 1.82 6.29 4.12
C ILE A 32 2.09 5.22 5.18
N THR A 33 2.04 5.60 6.46
CA THR A 33 2.23 4.70 7.60
C THR A 33 0.96 4.40 8.36
N SER A 34 -0.09 5.20 8.17
CA SER A 34 -1.40 5.05 8.85
C SER A 34 -2.49 5.78 8.07
N GLY A 35 -3.73 5.39 8.27
CA GLY A 35 -4.91 6.14 7.86
C GLY A 35 -5.31 7.23 8.86
N SER A 36 -6.51 7.80 8.68
CA SER A 36 -7.06 8.84 9.55
C SER A 36 -7.29 8.34 10.98
N PRO A 37 -6.90 9.09 12.02
CA PRO A 37 -7.19 8.75 13.41
C PRO A 37 -8.68 8.81 13.78
N SER A 38 -9.50 9.38 12.92
CA SER A 38 -10.97 9.41 13.09
C SER A 38 -11.69 8.22 12.43
N CYS A 39 -10.97 7.43 11.62
CA CYS A 39 -11.52 6.22 11.01
C CYS A 39 -11.50 5.04 11.98
N PRO A 40 -12.64 4.42 12.34
CA PRO A 40 -12.68 3.28 13.25
C PRO A 40 -12.18 1.97 12.60
N GLY A 41 -11.25 2.08 11.67
CA GLY A 41 -10.68 0.99 10.88
C GLY A 41 -9.23 0.69 11.24
N VAL A 42 -8.82 -0.54 10.91
CA VAL A 42 -7.44 -1.03 10.99
C VAL A 42 -7.16 -1.86 9.75
N ALA A 43 -6.10 -1.53 9.00
CA ALA A 43 -5.68 -2.38 7.89
C ALA A 43 -4.84 -3.56 8.40
N LEU A 44 -5.34 -4.76 8.12
CA LEU A 44 -4.57 -6.00 8.26
C LEU A 44 -3.84 -6.24 6.96
N THR A 45 -2.51 -6.15 6.97
CA THR A 45 -1.71 -6.25 5.77
C THR A 45 -0.71 -7.40 5.85
N PHE A 46 -0.58 -8.18 4.76
CA PHE A 46 0.21 -9.39 4.73
C PHE A 46 1.22 -9.36 3.59
N ASP A 47 2.50 -9.56 3.92
CA ASP A 47 3.55 -9.64 2.93
C ASP A 47 3.73 -11.09 2.44
N LEU A 48 3.72 -11.26 1.12
CA LEU A 48 3.89 -12.53 0.40
C LEU A 48 5.19 -12.46 -0.41
N CYS A 49 6.31 -12.69 0.27
CA CYS A 49 7.63 -12.73 -0.30
C CYS A 49 8.16 -14.15 -0.44
N PRO A 50 9.20 -14.39 -1.26
CA PRO A 50 9.80 -15.70 -1.43
C PRO A 50 10.31 -16.30 -0.12
N VAL A 51 10.16 -17.59 0.04
CA VAL A 51 10.70 -18.34 1.16
C VAL A 51 11.70 -19.40 0.65
N ARG A 52 12.70 -19.72 1.47
CA ARG A 52 13.66 -20.79 1.14
C ARG A 52 13.06 -22.18 1.34
N ASN A 53 12.25 -22.34 2.39
CA ASN A 53 11.64 -23.59 2.80
C ASN A 53 10.14 -23.44 3.02
N GLY A 54 9.37 -24.51 2.83
CA GLY A 54 7.91 -24.54 2.99
C GLY A 54 7.15 -24.17 1.72
N SER A 55 5.83 -24.14 1.84
CA SER A 55 4.92 -23.87 0.71
C SER A 55 4.97 -22.42 0.21
N GLY A 56 5.43 -21.50 1.03
CA GLY A 56 5.35 -20.06 0.73
C GLY A 56 3.94 -19.47 0.84
N TYR A 57 3.00 -20.23 1.43
CA TYR A 57 1.61 -19.83 1.62
C TYR A 57 1.04 -20.44 2.91
N ASP A 58 0.43 -19.63 3.75
CA ASP A 58 -0.18 -20.06 5.01
C ASP A 58 -1.65 -20.41 4.79
N GLN A 59 -1.92 -21.62 4.29
CA GLN A 59 -3.28 -22.07 3.99
C GLN A 59 -4.23 -21.93 5.19
N PRO A 60 -3.89 -22.35 6.43
CA PRO A 60 -4.77 -22.21 7.58
C PRO A 60 -5.14 -20.75 7.92
N LEU A 61 -4.22 -19.79 7.72
CA LEU A 61 -4.50 -18.38 7.86
C LEU A 61 -5.48 -17.91 6.79
N MET A 62 -5.23 -18.29 5.53
CA MET A 62 -6.08 -17.89 4.41
C MET A 62 -7.49 -18.47 4.52
N ASP A 63 -7.63 -19.72 4.90
CA ASP A 63 -8.93 -20.37 5.16
C ASP A 63 -9.72 -19.61 6.22
N TYR A 64 -9.06 -19.15 7.28
CA TYR A 64 -9.71 -18.35 8.31
C TYR A 64 -10.18 -16.99 7.77
N LEU A 65 -9.32 -16.24 7.08
CA LEU A 65 -9.66 -14.94 6.51
C LEU A 65 -10.84 -15.04 5.53
N ILE A 66 -10.82 -16.06 4.69
CA ILE A 66 -11.87 -16.32 3.67
C ILE A 66 -13.18 -16.73 4.33
N THR A 67 -13.15 -17.71 5.24
CA THR A 67 -14.35 -18.21 5.91
C THR A 67 -15.10 -17.12 6.69
N HIS A 68 -14.35 -16.18 7.29
CA HIS A 68 -14.92 -15.09 8.08
C HIS A 68 -15.04 -13.78 7.30
N ARG A 69 -14.74 -13.78 5.98
CA ARG A 69 -14.75 -12.60 5.10
C ARG A 69 -14.05 -11.38 5.72
N ILE A 70 -12.85 -11.61 6.28
CA ILE A 70 -12.08 -10.56 6.95
C ILE A 70 -11.35 -9.72 5.91
N PRO A 71 -11.63 -8.41 5.76
CA PRO A 71 -10.91 -7.54 4.84
C PRO A 71 -9.42 -7.51 5.14
N ALA A 72 -8.60 -7.59 4.08
CA ALA A 72 -7.14 -7.60 4.19
C ALA A 72 -6.48 -7.12 2.90
N THR A 73 -5.24 -6.59 3.01
CA THR A 73 -4.41 -6.21 1.86
C THR A 73 -3.17 -7.09 1.80
N PHE A 74 -2.89 -7.66 0.63
CA PHE A 74 -1.75 -8.54 0.38
C PHE A 74 -0.72 -7.85 -0.51
N PHE A 75 0.52 -7.73 -0.04
CA PHE A 75 1.64 -7.22 -0.82
C PHE A 75 2.46 -8.38 -1.37
N MET A 76 2.40 -8.59 -2.69
CA MET A 76 2.97 -9.76 -3.36
C MET A 76 4.23 -9.40 -4.15
N SER A 77 5.32 -10.14 -3.95
CA SER A 77 6.49 -10.02 -4.82
C SER A 77 6.33 -10.78 -6.13
N GLY A 78 6.99 -10.33 -7.21
CA GLY A 78 6.93 -10.96 -8.52
C GLY A 78 7.36 -12.41 -8.49
N LYS A 79 8.48 -12.71 -7.82
CA LYS A 79 9.00 -14.07 -7.67
C LYS A 79 8.05 -14.99 -6.89
N TRP A 80 7.30 -14.45 -5.93
CA TRP A 80 6.27 -15.22 -5.23
C TRP A 80 5.08 -15.48 -6.15
N MET A 81 4.56 -14.47 -6.83
CA MET A 81 3.44 -14.60 -7.78
C MET A 81 3.73 -15.59 -8.90
N ALA A 82 4.95 -15.60 -9.43
CA ALA A 82 5.36 -16.54 -10.48
C ALA A 82 5.21 -18.01 -10.06
N LYS A 83 5.32 -18.30 -8.76
CA LYS A 83 5.21 -19.67 -8.20
C LYS A 83 3.82 -20.02 -7.69
N HIS A 84 2.96 -19.01 -7.46
CA HIS A 84 1.69 -19.17 -6.75
C HIS A 84 0.50 -18.66 -7.55
N GLY A 85 0.48 -18.95 -8.87
CA GLY A 85 -0.55 -18.41 -9.79
C GLY A 85 -1.98 -18.65 -9.32
N ALA A 86 -2.32 -19.85 -8.85
CA ALA A 86 -3.65 -20.17 -8.35
C ALA A 86 -4.02 -19.35 -7.10
N GLN A 87 -3.05 -19.08 -6.21
CA GLN A 87 -3.26 -18.25 -5.04
C GLN A 87 -3.43 -16.77 -5.42
N VAL A 88 -2.71 -16.29 -6.44
CA VAL A 88 -2.92 -14.94 -6.98
C VAL A 88 -4.35 -14.78 -7.51
N GLU A 89 -4.82 -15.73 -8.32
CA GLU A 89 -6.20 -15.75 -8.84
C GLU A 89 -7.23 -15.78 -7.70
N GLN A 90 -7.00 -16.58 -6.66
CA GLN A 90 -7.84 -16.63 -5.47
C GLN A 90 -7.91 -15.27 -4.76
N LEU A 91 -6.77 -14.61 -4.54
CA LEU A 91 -6.71 -13.31 -3.87
C LEU A 91 -7.43 -12.22 -4.68
N LEU A 92 -7.24 -12.20 -6.00
CA LEU A 92 -7.88 -11.25 -6.90
C LEU A 92 -9.38 -11.48 -7.08
N GLY A 93 -9.84 -12.72 -6.88
CA GLY A 93 -11.25 -13.09 -7.04
C GLY A 93 -12.15 -12.78 -5.84
N LEU A 94 -11.60 -12.27 -4.73
CA LEU A 94 -12.36 -12.02 -3.50
C LEU A 94 -12.47 -10.51 -3.24
N ASP A 95 -13.69 -9.99 -3.25
CA ASP A 95 -14.05 -8.58 -3.17
C ASP A 95 -13.67 -7.87 -1.86
N PHE A 96 -13.38 -8.63 -0.81
CA PHE A 96 -12.91 -8.12 0.49
C PHE A 96 -11.39 -8.23 0.66
N PHE A 97 -10.67 -8.67 -0.35
CA PHE A 97 -9.21 -8.64 -0.41
C PHE A 97 -8.72 -7.56 -1.37
N GLU A 98 -7.62 -6.94 -1.02
CA GLU A 98 -6.91 -5.98 -1.83
C GLU A 98 -5.50 -6.48 -2.10
N VAL A 99 -4.96 -6.18 -3.28
CA VAL A 99 -3.64 -6.61 -3.71
C VAL A 99 -2.77 -5.41 -4.04
N GLY A 100 -1.56 -5.42 -3.51
CA GLY A 100 -0.47 -4.51 -3.85
C GLY A 100 0.80 -5.29 -4.22
N THR A 101 1.85 -4.56 -4.55
CA THR A 101 3.14 -5.14 -4.96
C THR A 101 4.22 -5.00 -3.88
N HIS A 102 5.23 -5.91 -3.91
CA HIS A 102 6.27 -6.01 -2.86
C HIS A 102 7.66 -6.33 -3.44
N GLY A 103 8.04 -5.61 -4.50
CA GLY A 103 9.27 -5.86 -5.24
C GLY A 103 9.22 -7.13 -6.12
N GLU A 104 10.17 -7.27 -7.02
CA GLU A 104 10.25 -8.42 -7.93
C GLU A 104 10.85 -9.64 -7.21
N VAL A 105 12.08 -9.50 -6.71
CA VAL A 105 12.80 -10.59 -6.04
C VAL A 105 12.96 -10.40 -4.54
N HIS A 106 12.37 -9.34 -3.98
CA HIS A 106 12.48 -8.93 -2.58
C HIS A 106 13.90 -8.42 -2.24
N ALA A 107 14.43 -7.51 -3.07
CA ALA A 107 15.75 -6.93 -2.91
C ALA A 107 15.79 -5.82 -1.85
N HIS A 108 16.98 -5.53 -1.33
CA HIS A 108 17.27 -4.38 -0.46
C HIS A 108 17.39 -3.11 -1.32
N LEU A 109 16.29 -2.42 -1.59
CA LEU A 109 16.20 -1.31 -2.54
C LEU A 109 17.28 -0.23 -2.35
N PRO A 110 17.62 0.24 -1.13
CA PRO A 110 18.64 1.26 -0.95
C PRO A 110 20.05 0.85 -1.39
N MET A 111 20.30 -0.45 -1.63
CA MET A 111 21.59 -0.98 -2.08
C MET A 111 21.72 -1.02 -3.61
N HIS A 112 20.69 -0.60 -4.32
CA HIS A 112 20.57 -0.64 -5.78
C HIS A 112 20.49 0.77 -6.37
N ASP A 113 20.94 0.93 -7.63
CA ASP A 113 20.79 2.18 -8.36
C ASP A 113 19.32 2.44 -8.77
N ALA A 114 19.07 3.58 -9.41
CA ALA A 114 17.70 4.00 -9.76
C ALA A 114 17.04 3.07 -10.78
N ASP A 115 17.79 2.56 -11.75
CA ASP A 115 17.25 1.68 -12.80
C ASP A 115 16.94 0.29 -12.23
N GLU A 116 17.80 -0.23 -11.37
CA GLU A 116 17.59 -1.48 -10.64
C GLU A 116 16.39 -1.38 -9.69
N GLN A 117 16.27 -0.29 -8.92
CA GLN A 117 15.10 -0.05 -8.07
C GLN A 117 13.81 0.04 -8.90
N ARG A 118 13.88 0.73 -10.05
CA ARG A 118 12.74 0.81 -10.96
C ARG A 118 12.33 -0.55 -11.50
N ALA A 119 13.28 -1.38 -11.90
CA ALA A 119 13.01 -2.74 -12.37
C ALA A 119 12.35 -3.59 -11.28
N GLU A 120 12.89 -3.54 -10.04
CA GLU A 120 12.37 -4.24 -8.88
C GLU A 120 10.93 -3.82 -8.52
N ILE A 121 10.60 -2.54 -8.64
CA ILE A 121 9.27 -2.03 -8.33
C ILE A 121 8.27 -2.29 -9.47
N LEU A 122 8.69 -2.10 -10.73
CA LEU A 122 7.82 -2.20 -11.90
C LEU A 122 7.53 -3.65 -12.32
N GLY A 123 8.45 -4.60 -12.05
CA GLY A 123 8.30 -6.00 -12.43
C GLY A 123 6.98 -6.61 -12.00
N PRO A 124 6.65 -6.64 -10.69
CA PRO A 124 5.40 -7.20 -10.19
C PRO A 124 4.15 -6.43 -10.64
N VAL A 125 4.23 -5.12 -10.87
CA VAL A 125 3.13 -4.31 -11.43
C VAL A 125 2.78 -4.79 -12.83
N LYS A 126 3.80 -4.93 -13.69
CA LYS A 126 3.62 -5.46 -15.05
C LYS A 126 3.09 -6.89 -15.05
N LEU A 127 3.58 -7.74 -14.15
CA LEU A 127 3.12 -9.12 -14.04
C LEU A 127 1.63 -9.18 -13.71
N LEU A 128 1.15 -8.40 -12.73
CA LEU A 128 -0.27 -8.31 -12.37
C LEU A 128 -1.11 -7.82 -13.55
N GLN A 129 -0.67 -6.77 -14.24
CA GLN A 129 -1.40 -6.23 -15.38
C GLN A 129 -1.45 -7.19 -16.56
N THR A 130 -0.29 -7.75 -16.98
CA THR A 130 -0.21 -8.55 -18.21
C THR A 130 -0.77 -9.95 -18.07
N ARG A 131 -0.63 -10.58 -16.90
CA ARG A 131 -1.08 -11.95 -16.68
C ARG A 131 -2.47 -12.05 -16.10
N TYR A 132 -2.86 -11.08 -15.26
CA TYR A 132 -4.12 -11.15 -14.51
C TYR A 132 -5.09 -10.00 -14.81
N GLY A 133 -4.70 -9.03 -15.66
CA GLY A 133 -5.53 -7.88 -15.98
C GLY A 133 -5.78 -6.94 -14.79
N HIS A 134 -4.96 -7.05 -13.73
CA HIS A 134 -5.12 -6.28 -12.50
C HIS A 134 -4.16 -5.09 -12.47
N GLU A 135 -4.71 -3.90 -12.24
CA GLU A 135 -3.94 -2.67 -12.06
C GLU A 135 -3.59 -2.48 -10.57
N ALA A 136 -2.32 -2.67 -10.24
CA ALA A 136 -1.82 -2.46 -8.89
C ALA A 136 -1.52 -0.98 -8.66
N ILE A 137 -2.11 -0.40 -7.63
CA ILE A 137 -1.89 1.00 -7.21
C ILE A 137 -1.08 1.12 -5.92
N LEU A 138 -0.93 0.02 -5.16
CA LEU A 138 -0.23 0.00 -3.89
C LEU A 138 1.13 -0.69 -4.03
N PHE A 139 2.15 -0.07 -3.46
CA PHE A 139 3.50 -0.64 -3.34
C PHE A 139 3.98 -0.59 -1.89
N ARG A 140 4.58 -1.68 -1.43
CA ARG A 140 5.31 -1.75 -0.16
C ARG A 140 6.74 -2.21 -0.43
N PRO A 141 7.77 -1.48 0.07
CA PRO A 141 9.15 -1.89 -0.16
C PRO A 141 9.49 -3.14 0.66
N PRO A 142 10.28 -4.07 0.10
CA PRO A 142 10.85 -5.18 0.85
C PRO A 142 11.58 -4.71 2.12
N TYR A 143 11.45 -5.42 3.22
CA TYR A 143 12.03 -5.11 4.53
C TYR A 143 11.56 -3.77 5.14
N GLY A 144 10.69 -3.02 4.48
CA GLY A 144 10.36 -1.64 4.81
C GLY A 144 11.48 -0.65 4.48
N GLU A 145 12.51 -1.07 3.76
CA GLU A 145 13.69 -0.26 3.44
C GLU A 145 13.47 0.57 2.17
N TYR A 146 13.84 1.85 2.25
CA TYR A 146 13.76 2.79 1.13
C TYR A 146 14.70 3.97 1.32
N ASN A 147 14.96 4.69 0.23
CA ASN A 147 15.67 5.96 0.20
C ASN A 147 14.92 6.95 -0.72
N ASP A 148 15.47 8.14 -0.93
CA ASP A 148 14.83 9.17 -1.77
C ASP A 148 14.64 8.71 -3.22
N VAL A 149 15.56 7.86 -3.74
CA VAL A 149 15.43 7.26 -5.07
C VAL A 149 14.20 6.35 -5.13
N THR A 150 14.00 5.50 -4.11
CA THR A 150 12.82 4.63 -4.02
C THR A 150 11.53 5.46 -4.06
N VAL A 151 11.46 6.53 -3.27
CA VAL A 151 10.29 7.43 -3.22
C VAL A 151 10.04 8.08 -4.58
N ALA A 152 11.09 8.57 -5.24
CA ALA A 152 10.99 9.18 -6.56
C ALA A 152 10.49 8.18 -7.62
N VAL A 153 10.98 6.94 -7.61
CA VAL A 153 10.55 5.89 -8.53
C VAL A 153 9.08 5.52 -8.32
N VAL A 154 8.65 5.33 -7.07
CA VAL A 154 7.25 5.01 -6.74
C VAL A 154 6.32 6.13 -7.23
N ASN A 155 6.70 7.39 -7.04
CA ASN A 155 5.99 8.56 -7.56
C ASN A 155 5.86 8.55 -9.08
N MET A 156 7.00 8.33 -9.76
CA MET A 156 7.05 8.31 -11.23
C MET A 156 6.12 7.23 -11.80
N LEU A 157 5.96 6.12 -11.08
CA LEU A 157 5.08 5.03 -11.47
C LEU A 157 3.62 5.23 -11.06
N GLY A 158 3.28 6.34 -10.39
CA GLY A 158 1.91 6.63 -9.93
C GLY A 158 1.41 5.70 -8.82
N LEU A 159 2.31 5.04 -8.09
CA LEU A 159 1.96 4.12 -7.01
C LEU A 159 1.85 4.84 -5.67
N GLN A 160 0.99 4.34 -4.79
CA GLN A 160 0.93 4.75 -3.40
C GLN A 160 1.97 3.97 -2.58
N PHE A 161 2.79 4.70 -1.82
CA PHE A 161 3.85 4.12 -1.01
C PHE A 161 3.33 3.73 0.37
N ILE A 162 3.11 2.44 0.61
CA ILE A 162 2.49 1.92 1.83
C ILE A 162 3.54 1.31 2.77
N GLN A 163 3.64 1.86 3.96
CA GLN A 163 4.38 1.32 5.10
C GLN A 163 3.40 0.84 6.19
N TRP A 164 3.81 0.86 7.43
CA TRP A 164 3.02 0.49 8.60
C TRP A 164 3.40 1.33 9.82
N ASN A 165 2.52 1.40 10.79
CA ASN A 165 2.83 1.95 12.11
C ASN A 165 2.86 0.87 13.21
N ILE A 166 2.48 -0.37 12.88
CA ILE A 166 2.57 -1.50 13.81
C ILE A 166 3.27 -2.67 13.13
N GLU A 167 4.49 -2.94 13.61
CA GLU A 167 5.21 -4.15 13.31
C GLU A 167 4.78 -5.27 14.26
N SER A 168 4.27 -6.37 13.71
CA SER A 168 3.79 -7.52 14.50
C SER A 168 4.92 -8.31 15.14
N GLY A 169 6.03 -8.49 14.41
CA GLY A 169 7.11 -9.40 14.75
C GLY A 169 6.78 -10.88 14.50
N ASP A 170 5.72 -11.16 13.73
CA ASP A 170 5.26 -12.52 13.46
C ASP A 170 6.25 -13.43 12.71
N PRO A 171 7.23 -12.92 11.91
CA PRO A 171 8.24 -13.78 11.30
C PRO A 171 9.27 -14.36 12.29
N ASP A 172 9.36 -13.79 13.49
CA ASP A 172 10.28 -14.29 14.50
C ASP A 172 9.77 -15.59 15.12
N PRO A 173 10.42 -16.76 14.86
CA PRO A 173 9.94 -18.05 15.33
C PRO A 173 10.04 -18.22 16.86
N THR A 174 10.73 -17.31 17.56
CA THR A 174 10.88 -17.33 19.01
C THR A 174 9.72 -16.64 19.73
N LEU A 175 8.92 -15.83 19.01
CA LEU A 175 7.79 -15.14 19.61
C LEU A 175 6.54 -16.03 19.67
N SER A 176 5.97 -16.13 20.87
CA SER A 176 4.67 -16.76 21.06
C SER A 176 3.52 -15.88 20.51
N ALA A 177 2.39 -16.50 20.15
CA ALA A 177 1.19 -15.79 19.72
C ALA A 177 0.76 -14.71 20.74
N GLY A 178 0.83 -15.00 22.05
CA GLY A 178 0.49 -14.04 23.10
C GLY A 178 1.41 -12.81 23.11
N ARG A 179 2.72 -12.98 22.86
CA ARG A 179 3.65 -11.85 22.77
C ARG A 179 3.41 -10.99 21.55
N ILE A 180 3.16 -11.59 20.41
CA ILE A 180 2.80 -10.90 19.16
C ILE A 180 1.49 -10.14 19.36
N LEU A 181 0.46 -10.81 19.88
CA LEU A 181 -0.85 -10.21 20.15
C LEU A 181 -0.75 -9.02 21.10
N LEU A 182 0.00 -9.14 22.21
CA LEU A 182 0.22 -8.06 23.16
C LEU A 182 0.88 -6.83 22.48
N ARG A 183 1.90 -7.06 21.64
CA ARG A 183 2.58 -6.01 20.89
C ARG A 183 1.63 -5.25 19.98
N ILE A 184 0.81 -5.98 19.22
CA ILE A 184 -0.21 -5.41 18.34
C ILE A 184 -1.28 -4.68 19.17
N ALA A 185 -1.93 -5.37 20.12
CA ALA A 185 -3.05 -4.84 20.89
C ALA A 185 -2.72 -3.52 21.62
N LYS A 186 -1.49 -3.42 22.18
CA LYS A 186 -1.04 -2.20 22.88
C LYS A 186 -0.96 -0.98 21.97
N ARG A 187 -0.64 -1.17 20.67
CA ARG A 187 -0.39 -0.10 19.70
C ARG A 187 -1.60 0.18 18.80
N THR A 188 -2.54 -0.78 18.70
CA THR A 188 -3.69 -0.69 17.79
C THR A 188 -4.63 0.43 18.22
N LYS A 189 -4.86 1.35 17.29
CA LYS A 189 -5.75 2.51 17.39
C LYS A 189 -6.41 2.77 16.03
N PRO A 190 -7.43 3.65 15.94
CA PRO A 190 -8.01 4.06 14.67
C PRO A 190 -6.95 4.47 13.65
N GLY A 191 -7.09 4.02 12.42
CA GLY A 191 -6.16 4.30 11.33
C GLY A 191 -4.88 3.45 11.32
N SER A 192 -4.71 2.47 12.21
CA SER A 192 -3.50 1.63 12.23
C SER A 192 -3.36 0.77 10.97
N ILE A 193 -2.13 0.65 10.47
CA ILE A 193 -1.72 -0.32 9.45
C ILE A 193 -0.75 -1.31 10.13
N ILE A 194 -1.11 -2.59 10.11
CA ILE A 194 -0.36 -3.67 10.78
C ILE A 194 0.32 -4.53 9.71
N VAL A 195 1.65 -4.69 9.79
CA VAL A 195 2.38 -5.63 8.92
C VAL A 195 2.44 -7.02 9.56
N LEU A 196 2.08 -8.02 8.75
CA LEU A 196 2.09 -9.45 9.05
C LEU A 196 2.60 -10.22 7.81
N HIS A 197 2.72 -11.54 7.91
CA HIS A 197 3.17 -12.39 6.80
C HIS A 197 2.21 -13.56 6.59
N ALA A 198 1.87 -13.82 5.32
CA ALA A 198 1.04 -14.96 4.91
C ALA A 198 1.81 -16.01 4.08
N ASN A 199 3.14 -15.89 4.02
CA ASN A 199 4.04 -16.79 3.28
C ASN A 199 4.54 -18.00 4.11
N GLY A 200 3.94 -18.26 5.26
CA GLY A 200 4.32 -19.33 6.18
C GLY A 200 5.54 -19.06 7.07
N LYS A 201 6.13 -17.86 7.02
CA LYS A 201 7.15 -17.42 7.98
C LYS A 201 6.54 -17.19 9.38
N GLY A 202 5.35 -16.61 9.44
CA GLY A 202 4.65 -16.31 10.68
C GLY A 202 3.93 -17.54 11.26
N LYS A 203 4.64 -18.37 12.03
CA LYS A 203 4.08 -19.61 12.60
C LYS A 203 2.88 -19.40 13.53
N GLN A 204 2.71 -18.21 14.06
CA GLN A 204 1.65 -17.87 14.99
C GLN A 204 0.59 -16.93 14.40
N THR A 205 0.78 -16.46 13.15
CA THR A 205 -0.05 -15.41 12.52
C THR A 205 -1.52 -15.81 12.53
N ARG A 206 -1.88 -17.05 12.19
CA ARG A 206 -3.27 -17.53 12.21
C ARG A 206 -3.92 -17.36 13.60
N LYS A 207 -3.24 -17.74 14.69
CA LYS A 207 -3.76 -17.59 16.05
C LYS A 207 -3.88 -16.14 16.47
N VAL A 208 -2.89 -15.32 16.09
CA VAL A 208 -2.88 -13.87 16.36
C VAL A 208 -4.07 -13.21 15.69
N ILE A 209 -4.31 -13.47 14.41
CA ILE A 209 -5.42 -12.88 13.66
C ILE A 209 -6.77 -13.29 14.25
N GLU A 210 -6.93 -14.55 14.65
CA GLU A 210 -8.16 -15.02 15.29
C GLU A 210 -8.50 -14.21 16.55
N HIS A 211 -7.57 -14.09 17.50
CA HIS A 211 -7.79 -13.30 18.70
C HIS A 211 -7.92 -11.80 18.43
N LEU A 212 -7.13 -11.28 17.50
CA LEU A 212 -7.19 -9.88 17.13
C LEU A 212 -8.58 -9.49 16.60
N THR A 213 -9.12 -10.28 15.68
CA THR A 213 -10.39 -9.98 15.01
C THR A 213 -11.62 -10.31 15.83
N ARG A 214 -11.56 -11.35 16.70
CA ARG A 214 -12.72 -11.77 17.52
C ARG A 214 -12.83 -11.06 18.85
N GLU A 215 -11.72 -10.58 19.40
CA GLU A 215 -11.69 -10.06 20.77
C GLU A 215 -11.16 -8.63 20.82
N ILE A 216 -9.96 -8.36 20.30
CA ILE A 216 -9.26 -7.09 20.50
C ILE A 216 -9.90 -5.94 19.71
N LEU A 217 -10.12 -6.13 18.42
CA LEU A 217 -10.71 -5.09 17.57
C LEU A 217 -12.14 -4.73 18.02
N PRO A 218 -13.04 -5.71 18.27
CA PRO A 218 -14.38 -5.40 18.80
C PRO A 218 -14.35 -4.66 20.13
N ALA A 219 -13.51 -5.10 21.09
CA ALA A 219 -13.37 -4.44 22.39
C ALA A 219 -12.91 -2.97 22.27
N LYS A 220 -12.14 -2.65 21.22
CA LYS A 220 -11.70 -1.29 20.88
C LYS A 220 -12.68 -0.54 19.96
N LYS A 221 -13.81 -1.14 19.57
CA LYS A 221 -14.76 -0.62 18.57
C LYS A 221 -14.09 -0.33 17.23
N LEU A 222 -13.13 -1.18 16.85
CA LEU A 222 -12.42 -1.13 15.58
C LEU A 222 -12.84 -2.28 14.69
N ARG A 223 -12.70 -2.11 13.37
CA ARG A 223 -12.98 -3.15 12.37
C ARG A 223 -11.82 -3.31 11.38
N PRO A 224 -11.60 -4.52 10.85
CA PRO A 224 -10.67 -4.72 9.73
C PRO A 224 -11.13 -3.96 8.49
N MET A 225 -10.18 -3.45 7.73
CA MET A 225 -10.36 -2.78 6.44
C MET A 225 -9.20 -3.14 5.50
N THR A 226 -9.39 -2.98 4.21
CA THR A 226 -8.26 -2.90 3.26
C THR A 226 -7.53 -1.57 3.43
N VAL A 227 -6.34 -1.43 2.83
CA VAL A 227 -5.58 -0.17 2.89
C VAL A 227 -6.37 0.95 2.20
N SER A 228 -6.90 0.72 0.99
CA SER A 228 -7.67 1.73 0.27
C SER A 228 -8.92 2.15 1.05
N GLU A 229 -9.70 1.21 1.58
CA GLU A 229 -10.84 1.53 2.45
C GLU A 229 -10.43 2.38 3.66
N LEU A 230 -9.27 2.08 4.28
CA LEU A 230 -8.77 2.82 5.43
C LEU A 230 -8.35 4.25 5.05
N LEU A 231 -7.75 4.45 3.88
CA LEU A 231 -7.30 5.75 3.41
C LEU A 231 -8.46 6.63 2.95
N ASP A 232 -9.48 6.03 2.34
CA ASP A 232 -10.69 6.71 1.89
C ASP A 232 -11.71 6.94 3.01
N CYS A 233 -11.48 6.34 4.17
CA CYS A 233 -12.37 6.41 5.32
C CYS A 233 -12.46 7.85 5.84
N LYS A 234 -13.57 8.49 5.52
CA LYS A 234 -13.93 9.81 6.08
C LYS A 234 -14.52 9.61 7.49
N SER A 235 -14.28 10.57 8.38
CA SER A 235 -14.98 10.60 9.66
C SER A 235 -16.46 10.45 9.43
N PRO A 236 -17.20 9.70 10.29
CA PRO A 236 -18.65 9.83 10.30
C PRO A 236 -18.98 11.32 10.43
N THR A 237 -19.71 11.86 9.47
CA THR A 237 -20.26 13.21 9.58
C THR A 237 -21.10 13.26 10.88
N PRO A 238 -20.92 14.24 11.76
CA PRO A 238 -21.65 14.33 13.00
C PRO A 238 -23.14 14.46 12.80
#